data_0cce049ffed062717697692dd20d57d3
#
_entry.id   0cce049ffed062717697692dd20d57d3
#
_cell.length_a   1.000
_cell.length_b   1.000
_cell.length_c   1.000
_cell.angle_alpha   90.00
_cell.angle_beta   90.00
_cell.angle_gamma   90.00
#
_symmetry.space_group_name_H-M   'P 1'
#
loop_
_entity.id
_entity.type
_entity.pdbx_description
1 polymer ?
#
loop_
_entity_poly.entity_id
_entity_poly.type
_entity_poly.pdbx_seq_one_letter_code
_entity_poly.pdbx_strand_id
1 'polypeptide(L)'
;MDCDKCGSAAVMGAAYSGLHLCEEHFCRTVETRVRRRVREDNLVPRSATPDEPETWVIGLSGGKDSVVLTEILHDTFREDPRIELVALSIHEGIEGYRDESIEACEELTADLDLRHEVVSYAEEFGVRMDDVVEDDPEGMAACAYCGVFRRDVLERYAEKLGADKLLTGHNLDDEAQTALMNVFEGDVEQMASHYDASLGPFPEEDRDGEPVDPPADPTERPRNPQDHHVPRAKPLRDVPEKEVALYAHLRDLPAHITECPHAEEAYRGEVQQLLLDMEDNHPGTRHSVMAGYEQFAALAASAFGGSDAADYGECERCGAPTGRDVCRKCDLLDALEAV
;
A
#
# COMPACT_ATOMS: atom_id res chain seq x y z
N MET A 1 33.86 5.71 -0.86
CA MET A 1 33.88 4.23 -0.96
C MET A 1 33.54 3.86 -2.39
N ASP A 2 34.04 2.71 -2.84
CA ASP A 2 33.83 2.26 -4.21
C ASP A 2 32.70 1.24 -4.24
N CYS A 3 32.02 1.15 -5.37
CA CYS A 3 30.93 0.19 -5.61
C CYS A 3 31.49 -1.23 -5.60
N ASP A 4 30.93 -2.10 -4.76
CA ASP A 4 31.36 -3.49 -4.63
C ASP A 4 31.12 -4.33 -5.89
N LYS A 5 30.30 -3.82 -6.83
CA LYS A 5 30.00 -4.52 -8.10
C LYS A 5 30.88 -4.10 -9.28
N CYS A 6 31.34 -2.83 -9.31
CA CYS A 6 32.06 -2.31 -10.50
C CYS A 6 33.26 -1.39 -10.18
N GLY A 7 33.46 -1.01 -8.91
CA GLY A 7 34.55 -0.12 -8.50
C GLY A 7 34.33 1.37 -8.79
N SER A 8 33.18 1.78 -9.35
CA SER A 8 32.82 3.20 -9.50
C SER A 8 32.51 3.82 -8.14
N ALA A 9 32.49 5.15 -8.04
CA ALA A 9 32.13 5.84 -6.80
C ALA A 9 30.74 5.40 -6.30
N ALA A 10 30.65 4.99 -5.05
CA ALA A 10 29.40 4.58 -4.44
C ALA A 10 28.59 5.81 -4.01
N VAL A 11 27.29 5.80 -4.28
CA VAL A 11 26.31 6.80 -3.82
C VAL A 11 25.59 6.35 -2.55
N MET A 12 25.61 5.04 -2.27
CA MET A 12 24.90 4.44 -1.13
C MET A 12 25.72 3.34 -0.47
N GLY A 13 25.63 3.27 0.86
CA GLY A 13 26.12 2.16 1.68
C GLY A 13 24.98 1.58 2.51
N ALA A 14 24.59 0.34 2.21
CA ALA A 14 23.52 -0.37 2.91
C ALA A 14 24.08 -1.11 4.14
N ALA A 15 23.97 -0.52 5.33
CA ALA A 15 24.52 -1.09 6.55
C ALA A 15 23.99 -2.50 6.85
N TYR A 16 22.70 -2.77 6.56
CA TYR A 16 22.06 -4.07 6.77
C TYR A 16 22.60 -5.20 5.87
N SER A 17 23.19 -4.87 4.71
CA SER A 17 23.80 -5.85 3.79
C SER A 17 25.30 -5.71 3.66
N GLY A 18 25.87 -4.61 4.17
CA GLY A 18 27.27 -4.27 4.03
C GLY A 18 27.71 -3.85 2.62
N LEU A 19 26.77 -3.67 1.68
CA LEU A 19 27.06 -3.34 0.29
C LEU A 19 27.18 -1.83 0.06
N HIS A 20 28.18 -1.44 -0.75
CA HIS A 20 28.32 -0.10 -1.30
C HIS A 20 27.98 -0.14 -2.79
N LEU A 21 27.07 0.72 -3.24
CA LEU A 21 26.58 0.68 -4.61
C LEU A 21 26.70 2.06 -5.27
N CYS A 22 27.15 2.08 -6.54
CA CYS A 22 27.04 3.25 -7.40
C CYS A 22 25.59 3.44 -7.85
N GLU A 23 25.28 4.56 -8.44
CA GLU A 23 23.94 4.92 -8.93
C GLU A 23 23.29 3.81 -9.76
N GLU A 24 23.96 3.34 -10.81
CA GLU A 24 23.43 2.28 -11.68
C GLU A 24 23.10 0.98 -10.91
N HIS A 25 24.03 0.52 -10.07
CA HIS A 25 23.83 -0.73 -9.33
C HIS A 25 22.83 -0.57 -8.19
N PHE A 26 22.74 0.62 -7.62
CA PHE A 26 21.74 0.94 -6.61
C PHE A 26 20.31 0.94 -7.23
N CYS A 27 20.07 1.72 -8.29
CA CYS A 27 18.76 1.76 -8.96
C CYS A 27 18.32 0.36 -9.43
N ARG A 28 19.22 -0.38 -10.08
CA ARG A 28 18.96 -1.78 -10.48
C ARG A 28 18.64 -2.68 -9.28
N THR A 29 19.22 -2.44 -8.10
CA THR A 29 18.92 -3.23 -6.91
C THR A 29 17.52 -2.97 -6.39
N VAL A 30 17.09 -1.70 -6.33
CA VAL A 30 15.72 -1.32 -5.96
C VAL A 30 14.71 -1.94 -6.93
N GLU A 31 14.88 -1.71 -8.24
CA GLU A 31 14.02 -2.29 -9.28
C GLU A 31 13.94 -3.83 -9.20
N THR A 32 15.07 -4.48 -8.93
CA THR A 32 15.11 -5.94 -8.81
C THR A 32 14.28 -6.44 -7.62
N ARG A 33 14.27 -5.70 -6.49
CA ARG A 33 13.45 -6.03 -5.33
C ARG A 33 11.98 -5.90 -5.65
N VAL A 34 11.57 -4.79 -6.28
CA VAL A 34 10.17 -4.59 -6.70
C VAL A 34 9.73 -5.70 -7.65
N ARG A 35 10.51 -5.96 -8.70
CA ARG A 35 10.20 -7.04 -9.67
C ARG A 35 10.21 -8.43 -9.02
N ARG A 36 11.05 -8.66 -8.00
CA ARG A 36 11.05 -9.90 -7.23
C ARG A 36 9.76 -10.03 -6.44
N ARG A 37 9.31 -8.97 -5.76
CA ARG A 37 8.06 -8.95 -4.99
C ARG A 37 6.85 -9.22 -5.89
N VAL A 38 6.77 -8.57 -7.05
CA VAL A 38 5.72 -8.85 -8.05
C VAL A 38 5.65 -10.33 -8.42
N ARG A 39 6.80 -11.02 -8.54
CA ARG A 39 6.85 -12.45 -8.86
C ARG A 39 6.51 -13.34 -7.67
N GLU A 40 7.03 -13.02 -6.48
CA GLU A 40 6.79 -13.81 -5.25
C GLU A 40 5.33 -13.76 -4.84
N ASP A 41 4.68 -12.60 -5.00
CA ASP A 41 3.25 -12.42 -4.73
C ASP A 41 2.36 -12.88 -5.90
N ASN A 42 2.94 -13.45 -6.97
CA ASN A 42 2.22 -13.90 -8.17
C ASN A 42 1.24 -12.86 -8.72
N LEU A 43 1.66 -11.57 -8.74
CA LEU A 43 0.76 -10.48 -9.13
C LEU A 43 0.29 -10.59 -10.59
N VAL A 44 1.11 -11.15 -11.49
CA VAL A 44 0.71 -11.46 -12.87
C VAL A 44 0.19 -12.90 -12.92
N PRO A 45 -1.12 -13.12 -12.98
CA PRO A 45 -1.66 -14.46 -13.02
C PRO A 45 -1.40 -15.12 -14.37
N ARG A 46 -1.40 -16.45 -14.39
CA ARG A 46 -1.21 -17.21 -15.63
C ARG A 46 -2.37 -17.05 -16.61
N SER A 47 -3.54 -16.67 -16.12
CA SER A 47 -4.74 -16.39 -16.91
C SER A 47 -4.65 -15.07 -17.69
N ALA A 48 -3.82 -14.11 -17.27
CA ALA A 48 -3.66 -12.85 -17.97
C ALA A 48 -3.09 -13.06 -19.38
N THR A 49 -3.80 -12.56 -20.37
CA THR A 49 -3.45 -12.64 -21.79
C THR A 49 -3.53 -11.28 -22.47
N PRO A 50 -2.93 -11.11 -23.65
CA PRO A 50 -3.11 -9.84 -24.40
C PRO A 50 -4.55 -9.55 -24.80
N ASP A 51 -5.40 -10.55 -24.92
CA ASP A 51 -6.83 -10.40 -25.27
C ASP A 51 -7.69 -10.12 -24.03
N GLU A 52 -7.22 -10.51 -22.84
CA GLU A 52 -7.84 -10.27 -21.52
C GLU A 52 -6.73 -9.81 -20.56
N PRO A 53 -6.28 -8.55 -20.64
CA PRO A 53 -5.25 -8.02 -19.78
C PRO A 53 -5.79 -7.77 -18.37
N GLU A 54 -4.91 -7.88 -17.37
CA GLU A 54 -5.20 -7.38 -16.02
C GLU A 54 -5.08 -5.87 -15.94
N THR A 55 -6.03 -5.22 -15.32
CA THR A 55 -6.01 -3.79 -15.00
C THR A 55 -5.46 -3.59 -13.59
N TRP A 56 -4.31 -2.94 -13.48
CA TRP A 56 -3.71 -2.60 -12.21
C TRP A 56 -3.83 -1.11 -11.93
N VAL A 57 -4.55 -0.76 -10.88
CA VAL A 57 -4.68 0.63 -10.43
C VAL A 57 -3.58 0.94 -9.41
N ILE A 58 -2.81 1.99 -9.66
CA ILE A 58 -1.75 2.48 -8.77
C ILE A 58 -2.26 3.70 -8.03
N GLY A 59 -2.34 3.63 -6.70
CA GLY A 59 -2.64 4.78 -5.85
C GLY A 59 -1.47 5.77 -5.88
N LEU A 60 -1.56 6.79 -6.74
CA LEU A 60 -0.53 7.80 -6.96
C LEU A 60 -0.83 9.04 -6.12
N SER A 61 -0.12 9.22 -5.01
CA SER A 61 -0.32 10.35 -4.09
C SER A 61 0.54 11.58 -4.39
N GLY A 62 1.50 11.47 -5.32
CA GLY A 62 2.51 12.50 -5.58
C GLY A 62 3.70 12.47 -4.62
N GLY A 63 3.63 11.72 -3.52
CA GLY A 63 4.77 11.49 -2.65
C GLY A 63 5.79 10.52 -3.26
N LYS A 64 7.05 10.61 -2.81
CA LYS A 64 8.19 9.85 -3.32
C LYS A 64 7.91 8.35 -3.54
N ASP A 65 7.20 7.72 -2.60
CA ASP A 65 6.98 6.26 -2.63
C ASP A 65 6.04 5.87 -3.77
N SER A 66 4.92 6.57 -3.94
CA SER A 66 3.97 6.32 -5.02
C SER A 66 4.54 6.66 -6.40
N VAL A 67 5.34 7.71 -6.49
CA VAL A 67 6.02 8.13 -7.73
C VAL A 67 7.04 7.08 -8.16
N VAL A 68 7.91 6.62 -7.24
CA VAL A 68 8.89 5.56 -7.51
C VAL A 68 8.21 4.25 -7.88
N LEU A 69 7.14 3.87 -7.17
CA LEU A 69 6.37 2.67 -7.53
C LEU A 69 5.84 2.76 -8.95
N THR A 70 5.22 3.88 -9.31
CA THR A 70 4.63 4.10 -10.64
C THR A 70 5.68 4.01 -11.74
N GLU A 71 6.82 4.68 -11.58
CA GLU A 71 7.91 4.63 -12.55
C GLU A 71 8.45 3.21 -12.75
N ILE A 72 8.75 2.48 -11.65
CA ILE A 72 9.30 1.12 -11.74
C ILE A 72 8.30 0.13 -12.36
N LEU A 73 7.02 0.25 -12.03
CA LEU A 73 5.99 -0.61 -12.62
C LEU A 73 5.78 -0.29 -14.09
N HIS A 74 5.74 0.99 -14.46
CA HIS A 74 5.66 1.39 -15.84
C HIS A 74 6.84 0.86 -16.66
N ASP A 75 8.08 1.06 -16.21
CA ASP A 75 9.29 0.51 -16.86
C ASP A 75 9.28 -1.03 -16.96
N THR A 76 8.60 -1.69 -16.04
CA THR A 76 8.53 -3.15 -16.02
C THR A 76 7.49 -3.68 -17.00
N PHE A 77 6.33 -3.00 -17.13
CA PHE A 77 5.15 -3.54 -17.80
C PHE A 77 4.72 -2.80 -19.08
N ARG A 78 5.28 -1.63 -19.41
CA ARG A 78 4.91 -0.86 -20.61
C ARG A 78 4.94 -1.64 -21.93
N GLU A 79 5.73 -2.72 -22.00
CA GLU A 79 5.82 -3.59 -23.19
C GLU A 79 5.09 -4.94 -22.98
N ASP A 80 4.48 -5.15 -21.83
CA ASP A 80 3.75 -6.39 -21.54
C ASP A 80 2.24 -6.18 -21.76
N PRO A 81 1.70 -6.69 -22.89
CA PRO A 81 0.30 -6.46 -23.24
C PRO A 81 -0.70 -7.17 -22.35
N ARG A 82 -0.25 -7.91 -21.34
CA ARG A 82 -1.11 -8.59 -20.37
C ARG A 82 -1.49 -7.69 -19.20
N ILE A 83 -0.82 -6.53 -19.04
CA ILE A 83 -1.02 -5.62 -17.91
C ILE A 83 -1.36 -4.23 -18.43
N GLU A 84 -2.49 -3.69 -18.01
CA GLU A 84 -2.86 -2.30 -18.19
C GLU A 84 -2.65 -1.56 -16.86
N LEU A 85 -1.81 -0.51 -16.87
CA LEU A 85 -1.57 0.32 -15.69
C LEU A 85 -2.44 1.57 -15.75
N VAL A 86 -3.07 1.92 -14.62
CA VAL A 86 -3.84 3.15 -14.46
C VAL A 86 -3.42 3.83 -13.16
N ALA A 87 -3.04 5.10 -13.21
CA ALA A 87 -2.79 5.90 -12.01
C ALA A 87 -4.09 6.48 -11.47
N LEU A 88 -4.28 6.44 -10.15
CA LEU A 88 -5.41 7.02 -9.45
C LEU A 88 -4.91 7.95 -8.35
N SER A 89 -5.22 9.24 -8.47
CA SER A 89 -4.89 10.26 -7.47
C SER A 89 -6.15 10.78 -6.78
N ILE A 90 -6.03 11.13 -5.51
CA ILE A 90 -7.12 11.67 -4.72
C ILE A 90 -6.75 13.10 -4.30
N HIS A 91 -7.63 14.04 -4.57
CA HIS A 91 -7.55 15.40 -4.09
C HIS A 91 -8.42 15.57 -2.85
N GLU A 92 -7.80 15.51 -1.67
CA GLU A 92 -8.52 15.54 -0.39
C GLU A 92 -9.03 16.93 -0.01
N GLY A 93 -8.65 17.98 -0.72
CA GLY A 93 -9.04 19.35 -0.41
C GLY A 93 -8.24 19.94 0.76
N ILE A 94 -6.92 19.74 0.75
CA ILE A 94 -5.96 20.38 1.66
C ILE A 94 -5.25 21.46 0.86
N GLU A 95 -5.53 22.74 1.22
CA GLU A 95 -5.09 23.90 0.44
C GLU A 95 -3.56 24.02 0.36
N GLY A 96 -3.05 24.29 -0.85
CA GLY A 96 -1.62 24.43 -1.13
C GLY A 96 -0.88 23.09 -1.21
N TYR A 97 -1.07 22.21 -0.23
CA TYR A 97 -0.39 20.92 -0.16
C TYR A 97 -0.83 19.96 -1.27
N ARG A 98 -2.16 19.86 -1.49
CA ARG A 98 -2.67 18.83 -2.39
C ARG A 98 -2.58 19.22 -3.85
N ASP A 99 -2.70 20.49 -4.15
CA ASP A 99 -2.54 21.01 -5.51
C ASP A 99 -1.14 20.69 -6.05
N GLU A 100 -0.08 21.01 -5.30
CA GLU A 100 1.32 20.74 -5.68
C GLU A 100 1.59 19.23 -5.86
N SER A 101 1.00 18.38 -5.02
CA SER A 101 1.18 16.94 -5.16
C SER A 101 0.43 16.34 -6.36
N ILE A 102 -0.72 16.91 -6.76
CA ILE A 102 -1.42 16.52 -7.99
C ILE A 102 -0.64 16.99 -9.23
N GLU A 103 -0.08 18.21 -9.23
CA GLU A 103 0.80 18.67 -10.31
C GLU A 103 1.97 17.69 -10.53
N ALA A 104 2.62 17.21 -9.47
CA ALA A 104 3.67 16.20 -9.57
C ALA A 104 3.16 14.86 -10.14
N CYS A 105 1.92 14.46 -9.82
CA CYS A 105 1.30 13.28 -10.41
C CYS A 105 1.04 13.46 -11.91
N GLU A 106 0.52 14.63 -12.31
CA GLU A 106 0.23 14.96 -13.70
C GLU A 106 1.51 15.04 -14.56
N GLU A 107 2.59 15.63 -14.01
CA GLU A 107 3.90 15.66 -14.66
C GLU A 107 4.41 14.23 -14.90
N LEU A 108 4.45 13.39 -13.87
CA LEU A 108 4.90 12.00 -13.98
C LEU A 108 4.10 11.21 -15.02
N THR A 109 2.77 11.28 -14.93
CA THR A 109 1.91 10.47 -15.80
C THR A 109 1.93 10.95 -17.25
N ALA A 110 2.13 12.26 -17.48
CA ALA A 110 2.36 12.80 -18.83
C ALA A 110 3.68 12.33 -19.42
N ASP A 111 4.77 12.31 -18.63
CA ASP A 111 6.09 11.85 -19.09
C ASP A 111 6.09 10.35 -19.39
N LEU A 112 5.30 9.57 -18.67
CA LEU A 112 5.17 8.13 -18.85
C LEU A 112 4.11 7.72 -19.89
N ASP A 113 3.34 8.66 -20.45
CA ASP A 113 2.15 8.39 -21.29
C ASP A 113 1.19 7.39 -20.59
N LEU A 114 0.96 7.60 -19.27
CA LEU A 114 0.17 6.73 -18.42
C LEU A 114 -1.23 7.32 -18.17
N ARG A 115 -2.27 6.50 -18.33
CA ARG A 115 -3.64 6.89 -17.98
C ARG A 115 -3.71 7.31 -16.53
N HIS A 116 -4.29 8.50 -16.27
CA HIS A 116 -4.40 9.08 -14.93
C HIS A 116 -5.82 9.55 -14.66
N GLU A 117 -6.38 9.11 -13.54
CA GLU A 117 -7.67 9.55 -13.01
C GLU A 117 -7.44 10.34 -11.73
N VAL A 118 -8.04 11.52 -11.62
CA VAL A 118 -7.98 12.34 -10.41
C VAL A 118 -9.39 12.45 -9.83
N VAL A 119 -9.53 12.20 -8.55
CA VAL A 119 -10.82 12.20 -7.84
C VAL A 119 -10.74 13.16 -6.66
N SER A 120 -11.76 13.98 -6.47
CA SER A 120 -11.81 14.98 -5.39
C SER A 120 -12.82 14.60 -4.32
N TYR A 121 -12.46 14.77 -3.02
CA TYR A 121 -13.43 14.64 -1.92
C TYR A 121 -14.57 15.65 -2.04
N ALA A 122 -14.30 16.85 -2.56
CA ALA A 122 -15.33 17.85 -2.77
C ALA A 122 -16.39 17.39 -3.79
N GLU A 123 -16.00 16.67 -4.85
CA GLU A 123 -16.92 16.13 -5.84
C GLU A 123 -17.64 14.88 -5.35
N GLU A 124 -16.94 14.00 -4.61
CA GLU A 124 -17.47 12.70 -4.18
C GLU A 124 -18.32 12.77 -2.92
N PHE A 125 -17.95 13.64 -1.99
CA PHE A 125 -18.56 13.73 -0.66
C PHE A 125 -19.13 15.10 -0.34
N GLY A 126 -18.82 16.14 -1.13
CA GLY A 126 -19.18 17.52 -0.85
C GLY A 126 -18.35 18.15 0.29
N VAL A 127 -17.25 17.54 0.71
CA VAL A 127 -16.40 18.00 1.82
C VAL A 127 -14.95 18.18 1.39
N ARG A 128 -14.23 19.07 2.08
CA ARG A 128 -12.79 19.24 1.99
C ARG A 128 -12.16 18.81 3.30
N MET A 129 -10.95 18.25 3.25
CA MET A 129 -10.27 17.80 4.47
C MET A 129 -9.99 18.95 5.45
N ASP A 130 -9.73 20.16 4.94
CA ASP A 130 -9.54 21.33 5.77
C ASP A 130 -10.82 21.66 6.58
N ASP A 131 -12.01 21.58 5.93
CA ASP A 131 -13.30 21.81 6.60
C ASP A 131 -13.57 20.70 7.64
N VAL A 132 -13.29 19.43 7.29
CA VAL A 132 -13.47 18.29 8.21
C VAL A 132 -12.61 18.44 9.48
N VAL A 133 -11.39 18.96 9.33
CA VAL A 133 -10.48 19.18 10.46
C VAL A 133 -10.91 20.35 11.32
N GLU A 134 -11.45 21.44 10.69
CA GLU A 134 -11.96 22.60 11.42
C GLU A 134 -13.21 22.24 12.24
N ASP A 135 -14.14 21.47 11.66
CA ASP A 135 -15.39 21.07 12.29
C ASP A 135 -15.20 19.99 13.35
N ASP A 136 -14.23 19.09 13.16
CA ASP A 136 -13.87 17.96 14.04
C ASP A 136 -15.07 17.32 14.76
N PRO A 137 -16.07 16.79 14.04
CA PRO A 137 -17.37 16.40 14.60
C PRO A 137 -17.30 15.27 15.64
N GLU A 138 -16.23 14.50 15.66
CA GLU A 138 -16.07 13.36 16.58
C GLU A 138 -14.83 13.43 17.48
N GLY A 139 -14.04 14.50 17.42
CA GLY A 139 -12.82 14.66 18.22
C GLY A 139 -11.73 13.66 17.84
N MET A 140 -11.60 13.35 16.53
CA MET A 140 -10.60 12.42 16.03
C MET A 140 -9.41 13.16 15.39
N ALA A 141 -8.25 12.48 15.34
CA ALA A 141 -7.13 12.97 14.56
C ALA A 141 -7.48 13.10 13.06
N ALA A 142 -7.01 14.16 12.39
CA ALA A 142 -7.24 14.43 10.97
C ALA A 142 -6.97 13.21 10.07
N CYS A 143 -5.88 12.49 10.34
CA CYS A 143 -5.50 11.28 9.61
C CYS A 143 -6.53 10.15 9.72
N ALA A 144 -7.30 10.08 10.81
CA ALA A 144 -8.33 9.06 10.98
C ALA A 144 -9.52 9.31 10.05
N TYR A 145 -9.99 10.56 9.93
CA TYR A 145 -11.01 10.96 8.94
C TYR A 145 -10.51 10.70 7.52
N CYS A 146 -9.35 11.25 7.19
CA CYS A 146 -8.74 11.10 5.86
C CYS A 146 -8.57 9.64 5.47
N GLY A 147 -8.15 8.78 6.40
CA GLY A 147 -7.97 7.35 6.16
C GLY A 147 -9.27 6.62 5.82
N VAL A 148 -10.41 7.02 6.41
CA VAL A 148 -11.72 6.44 6.08
C VAL A 148 -12.15 6.84 4.68
N PHE A 149 -12.13 8.13 4.36
CA PHE A 149 -12.54 8.64 3.06
C PHE A 149 -11.63 8.15 1.93
N ARG A 150 -10.31 8.16 2.15
CA ARG A 150 -9.33 7.69 1.17
C ARG A 150 -9.51 6.22 0.82
N ARG A 151 -9.73 5.36 1.81
CA ARG A 151 -9.98 3.93 1.57
C ARG A 151 -11.24 3.71 0.75
N ASP A 152 -12.32 4.42 1.05
CA ASP A 152 -13.58 4.32 0.31
C ASP A 152 -13.40 4.77 -1.15
N VAL A 153 -12.76 5.91 -1.39
CA VAL A 153 -12.52 6.41 -2.76
C VAL A 153 -11.63 5.45 -3.55
N LEU A 154 -10.51 5.02 -2.96
CA LEU A 154 -9.60 4.08 -3.64
C LEU A 154 -10.33 2.80 -4.06
N GLU A 155 -11.14 2.24 -3.17
CA GLU A 155 -11.89 1.00 -3.44
C GLU A 155 -12.92 1.19 -4.55
N ARG A 156 -13.82 2.15 -4.39
CA ARG A 156 -14.89 2.42 -5.38
C ARG A 156 -14.34 2.77 -6.77
N TYR A 157 -13.25 3.52 -6.83
CA TYR A 157 -12.66 3.89 -8.11
C TYR A 157 -11.83 2.76 -8.72
N ALA A 158 -11.16 1.94 -7.91
CA ALA A 158 -10.55 0.73 -8.41
C ALA A 158 -11.59 -0.21 -9.04
N GLU A 159 -12.73 -0.44 -8.37
CA GLU A 159 -13.86 -1.21 -8.91
C GLU A 159 -14.42 -0.58 -10.20
N LYS A 160 -14.68 0.74 -10.20
CA LYS A 160 -15.18 1.49 -11.36
C LYS A 160 -14.25 1.42 -12.57
N LEU A 161 -12.95 1.34 -12.33
CA LEU A 161 -11.93 1.18 -13.37
C LEU A 161 -11.76 -0.27 -13.81
N GLY A 162 -12.46 -1.21 -13.18
CA GLY A 162 -12.33 -2.63 -13.44
C GLY A 162 -11.00 -3.22 -13.00
N ALA A 163 -10.45 -2.69 -11.90
CA ALA A 163 -9.15 -3.12 -11.41
C ALA A 163 -9.17 -4.55 -10.91
N ASP A 164 -8.24 -5.35 -11.38
CA ASP A 164 -7.91 -6.66 -10.81
C ASP A 164 -7.05 -6.52 -9.56
N LYS A 165 -6.26 -5.43 -9.49
CA LYS A 165 -5.39 -5.12 -8.34
C LYS A 165 -5.27 -3.63 -8.09
N LEU A 166 -5.19 -3.26 -6.80
CA LEU A 166 -4.86 -1.92 -6.32
C LEU A 166 -3.46 -1.95 -5.70
N LEU A 167 -2.52 -1.22 -6.31
CA LEU A 167 -1.14 -1.17 -5.85
C LEU A 167 -0.86 0.12 -5.09
N THR A 168 -0.14 0.02 -3.98
CA THR A 168 0.18 1.17 -3.13
C THR A 168 1.67 1.24 -2.81
N GLY A 169 2.19 2.46 -2.65
CA GLY A 169 3.60 2.75 -2.43
C GLY A 169 4.10 2.51 -0.99
N HIS A 170 3.46 1.62 -0.21
CA HIS A 170 3.96 1.31 1.14
C HIS A 170 5.31 0.62 1.06
N ASN A 171 6.28 1.18 1.75
CA ASN A 171 7.67 0.73 1.80
C ASN A 171 7.95 -0.14 3.05
N LEU A 172 9.19 -0.59 3.24
CA LEU A 172 9.58 -1.45 4.37
C LEU A 172 9.37 -0.76 5.73
N ASP A 173 9.60 0.53 5.80
CA ASP A 173 9.45 1.31 7.03
C ASP A 173 7.97 1.40 7.45
N ASP A 174 7.07 1.64 6.49
CA ASP A 174 5.62 1.65 6.72
C ASP A 174 5.09 0.31 7.22
N GLU A 175 5.56 -0.78 6.61
CA GLU A 175 5.15 -2.13 6.99
C GLU A 175 5.67 -2.50 8.38
N ALA A 176 6.95 -2.18 8.68
CA ALA A 176 7.53 -2.44 9.99
C ALA A 176 6.87 -1.61 11.11
N GLN A 177 6.53 -0.33 10.84
CA GLN A 177 5.75 0.50 11.75
C GLN A 177 4.38 -0.13 12.03
N THR A 178 3.65 -0.50 10.97
CA THR A 178 2.33 -1.13 11.10
C THR A 178 2.40 -2.45 11.87
N ALA A 179 3.42 -3.26 11.60
CA ALA A 179 3.65 -4.52 12.32
C ALA A 179 3.84 -4.28 13.82
N LEU A 180 4.67 -3.31 14.20
CA LEU A 180 4.89 -2.99 15.62
C LEU A 180 3.66 -2.37 16.28
N MET A 181 2.92 -1.50 15.59
CA MET A 181 1.68 -0.92 16.10
C MET A 181 0.68 -2.03 16.44
N ASN A 182 0.43 -2.97 15.53
CA ASN A 182 -0.47 -4.11 15.77
C ASN A 182 -0.01 -4.97 16.97
N VAL A 183 1.31 -5.16 17.12
CA VAL A 183 1.86 -5.88 18.29
C VAL A 183 1.64 -5.11 19.59
N PHE A 184 1.87 -3.81 19.60
CA PHE A 184 1.72 -2.97 20.80
C PHE A 184 0.25 -2.78 21.20
N GLU A 185 -0.66 -2.76 20.26
CA GLU A 185 -2.10 -2.70 20.47
C GLU A 185 -2.70 -4.06 20.84
N GLY A 186 -1.95 -5.15 20.63
CA GLY A 186 -2.40 -6.50 20.87
C GLY A 186 -3.50 -6.96 19.91
N ASP A 187 -3.57 -6.35 18.71
CA ASP A 187 -4.59 -6.63 17.71
C ASP A 187 -4.23 -7.86 16.86
N VAL A 188 -4.54 -9.04 17.41
CA VAL A 188 -4.27 -10.33 16.77
C VAL A 188 -5.17 -10.55 15.54
N GLU A 189 -6.38 -10.01 15.54
CA GLU A 189 -7.30 -10.11 14.40
C GLU A 189 -6.76 -9.31 13.21
N GLN A 190 -6.25 -8.10 13.47
CA GLN A 190 -5.59 -7.30 12.47
C GLN A 190 -4.32 -7.97 11.94
N MET A 191 -3.53 -8.63 12.80
CA MET A 191 -2.40 -9.45 12.37
C MET A 191 -2.83 -10.57 11.43
N ALA A 192 -3.90 -11.28 11.77
CA ALA A 192 -4.43 -12.35 10.94
C ALA A 192 -4.94 -11.85 9.59
N SER A 193 -5.57 -10.67 9.55
CA SER A 193 -6.07 -10.06 8.32
C SER A 193 -4.94 -9.57 7.39
N HIS A 194 -3.78 -9.25 7.93
CA HIS A 194 -2.59 -8.86 7.15
C HIS A 194 -1.81 -10.08 6.63
N TYR A 195 -2.19 -11.28 7.03
CA TYR A 195 -1.59 -12.49 6.47
C TYR A 195 -1.96 -12.61 5.00
N ASP A 196 -0.97 -12.47 4.16
CA ASP A 196 -1.14 -12.77 2.76
C ASP A 196 -1.07 -14.28 2.57
N ALA A 197 -2.22 -14.88 2.28
CA ALA A 197 -2.31 -16.31 2.02
C ALA A 197 -1.45 -16.77 0.82
N SER A 198 -0.96 -15.85 -0.01
CA SER A 198 0.01 -16.13 -1.07
C SER A 198 1.40 -16.43 -0.55
N LEU A 199 1.73 -15.96 0.68
CA LEU A 199 3.05 -16.13 1.32
C LEU A 199 3.12 -17.33 2.28
N GLY A 200 1.97 -17.89 2.69
CA GLY A 200 1.90 -19.02 3.62
C GLY A 200 1.86 -20.38 2.94
N PRO A 201 2.30 -21.44 3.61
CA PRO A 201 2.00 -22.80 3.15
C PRO A 201 0.49 -22.98 3.07
N PHE A 202 0.02 -23.53 1.97
CA PHE A 202 -1.38 -23.93 1.83
C PHE A 202 -1.71 -24.91 2.97
N PRO A 203 -2.84 -24.80 3.69
CA PRO A 203 -3.18 -25.76 4.71
C PRO A 203 -3.26 -27.17 4.07
N GLU A 204 -2.50 -28.11 4.62
CA GLU A 204 -2.48 -29.48 4.13
C GLU A 204 -3.78 -30.23 4.46
N GLU A 205 -4.52 -29.77 5.46
CA GLU A 205 -5.79 -30.34 5.94
C GLU A 205 -6.81 -29.22 6.18
N ASP A 206 -8.07 -29.50 5.89
CA ASP A 206 -9.18 -28.61 6.25
C ASP A 206 -9.51 -28.70 7.76
N ARG A 207 -10.57 -27.98 8.21
CA ARG A 207 -11.02 -27.95 9.60
C ARG A 207 -11.50 -29.30 10.11
N ASP A 208 -11.90 -30.18 9.23
CA ASP A 208 -12.40 -31.51 9.53
C ASP A 208 -11.29 -32.57 9.43
N GLY A 209 -10.03 -32.12 9.12
CA GLY A 209 -8.84 -32.96 9.00
C GLY A 209 -8.76 -33.71 7.68
N GLU A 210 -9.51 -33.29 6.65
CA GLU A 210 -9.42 -33.84 5.33
C GLU A 210 -8.31 -33.15 4.50
N PRO A 211 -7.52 -33.90 3.72
CA PRO A 211 -6.47 -33.30 2.89
C PRO A 211 -7.05 -32.30 1.89
N VAL A 212 -6.48 -31.11 1.85
CA VAL A 212 -6.84 -30.06 0.88
C VAL A 212 -5.80 -30.05 -0.24
N ASP A 213 -6.22 -30.39 -1.45
CA ASP A 213 -5.37 -30.23 -2.62
C ASP A 213 -5.18 -28.73 -2.92
N PRO A 214 -3.93 -28.26 -3.03
CA PRO A 214 -3.69 -26.86 -3.41
C PRO A 214 -4.30 -26.60 -4.80
N PRO A 215 -4.92 -25.44 -5.04
CA PRO A 215 -5.44 -25.10 -6.37
C PRO A 215 -4.32 -25.18 -7.40
N ALA A 216 -4.64 -25.67 -8.59
CA ALA A 216 -3.68 -25.79 -9.70
C ALA A 216 -3.12 -24.42 -10.12
N ASP A 217 -3.89 -23.35 -9.89
CA ASP A 217 -3.49 -21.95 -10.00
C ASP A 217 -3.57 -21.29 -8.61
N PRO A 218 -2.49 -20.70 -8.09
CA PRO A 218 -2.51 -19.97 -6.82
C PRO A 218 -3.50 -18.79 -6.79
N THR A 219 -3.92 -18.29 -7.95
CA THR A 219 -4.91 -17.24 -8.08
C THR A 219 -6.35 -17.74 -7.96
N GLU A 220 -6.57 -19.05 -8.08
CA GLU A 220 -7.86 -19.72 -7.87
C GLU A 220 -8.13 -20.08 -6.40
N ARG A 221 -7.36 -19.54 -5.46
CA ARG A 221 -7.65 -19.75 -4.04
C ARG A 221 -9.06 -19.25 -3.73
N PRO A 222 -9.84 -20.01 -2.91
CA PRO A 222 -11.15 -19.53 -2.50
C PRO A 222 -10.97 -18.14 -1.91
N ARG A 223 -11.57 -17.15 -2.54
CA ARG A 223 -11.59 -15.78 -2.00
C ARG A 223 -12.17 -15.87 -0.59
N ASN A 224 -11.47 -15.29 0.38
CA ASN A 224 -12.06 -15.10 1.70
C ASN A 224 -13.40 -14.39 1.50
N PRO A 225 -14.47 -14.69 2.25
CA PRO A 225 -15.71 -13.92 2.20
C PRO A 225 -15.53 -12.40 2.45
N GLN A 226 -14.33 -12.00 2.88
CA GLN A 226 -13.89 -10.60 2.93
C GLN A 226 -13.46 -10.02 1.56
N ASP A 227 -13.44 -10.82 0.49
CA ASP A 227 -13.02 -10.41 -0.86
C ASP A 227 -14.12 -9.64 -1.62
N HIS A 228 -14.86 -8.80 -0.91
CA HIS A 228 -15.68 -7.75 -1.52
C HIS A 228 -14.84 -6.57 -1.99
N HIS A 229 -13.52 -6.62 -1.83
CA HIS A 229 -12.59 -5.54 -2.14
C HIS A 229 -11.60 -5.93 -3.22
N VAL A 230 -11.15 -4.94 -4.00
CA VAL A 230 -10.07 -5.14 -4.97
C VAL A 230 -8.80 -5.57 -4.24
N PRO A 231 -8.15 -6.68 -4.63
CA PRO A 231 -6.93 -7.16 -3.98
C PRO A 231 -5.84 -6.09 -3.96
N ARG A 232 -5.20 -5.90 -2.81
CA ARG A 232 -4.15 -4.89 -2.65
C ARG A 232 -2.76 -5.51 -2.68
N ALA A 233 -1.84 -4.81 -3.36
CA ALA A 233 -0.44 -5.22 -3.40
C ALA A 233 0.49 -4.04 -3.02
N LYS A 234 1.64 -4.39 -2.43
CA LYS A 234 2.63 -3.43 -1.92
C LYS A 234 4.03 -3.78 -2.45
N PRO A 235 4.33 -3.53 -3.73
CA PRO A 235 5.58 -3.98 -4.33
C PRO A 235 6.85 -3.35 -3.74
N LEU A 236 6.73 -2.22 -3.01
CA LEU A 236 7.85 -1.55 -2.31
C LEU A 236 8.10 -2.08 -0.89
N ARG A 237 7.31 -3.02 -0.37
CA ARG A 237 7.37 -3.47 1.03
C ARG A 237 8.74 -4.01 1.50
N ASP A 238 9.63 -4.37 0.58
CA ASP A 238 11.00 -4.84 0.87
C ASP A 238 12.06 -3.75 0.67
N VAL A 239 11.67 -2.53 0.31
CA VAL A 239 12.58 -1.42 0.03
C VAL A 239 12.54 -0.42 1.18
N PRO A 240 13.66 -0.15 1.87
CA PRO A 240 13.72 0.87 2.91
C PRO A 240 13.33 2.26 2.38
N GLU A 241 12.62 3.05 3.19
CA GLU A 241 12.17 4.41 2.84
C GLU A 241 13.32 5.29 2.33
N LYS A 242 14.49 5.22 2.99
CA LYS A 242 15.69 5.95 2.60
C LYS A 242 16.18 5.58 1.19
N GLU A 243 16.01 4.31 0.80
CA GLU A 243 16.37 3.85 -0.55
C GLU A 243 15.36 4.34 -1.58
N VAL A 244 14.08 4.37 -1.24
CA VAL A 244 13.05 4.96 -2.12
C VAL A 244 13.31 6.46 -2.35
N ALA A 245 13.62 7.20 -1.29
CA ALA A 245 13.95 8.62 -1.39
C ALA A 245 15.21 8.87 -2.26
N LEU A 246 16.26 8.08 -2.06
CA LEU A 246 17.48 8.17 -2.87
C LEU A 246 17.21 7.81 -4.34
N TYR A 247 16.40 6.78 -4.60
CA TYR A 247 16.00 6.40 -5.95
C TYR A 247 15.26 7.56 -6.67
N ALA A 248 14.27 8.14 -6.01
CA ALA A 248 13.53 9.29 -6.55
C ALA A 248 14.47 10.44 -6.92
N HIS A 249 15.42 10.76 -6.03
CA HIS A 249 16.41 11.82 -6.26
C HIS A 249 17.36 11.52 -7.43
N LEU A 250 17.91 10.30 -7.51
CA LEU A 250 18.85 9.91 -8.57
C LEU A 250 18.19 9.80 -9.94
N ARG A 251 16.89 9.54 -9.97
CA ARG A 251 16.09 9.45 -11.19
C ARG A 251 15.43 10.78 -11.57
N ASP A 252 15.63 11.84 -10.76
CA ASP A 252 15.05 13.17 -10.94
C ASP A 252 13.51 13.12 -11.10
N LEU A 253 12.85 12.30 -10.27
CA LEU A 253 11.41 12.10 -10.37
C LEU A 253 10.63 13.26 -9.73
N PRO A 254 9.49 13.67 -10.32
CA PRO A 254 8.66 14.75 -9.80
C PRO A 254 7.90 14.30 -8.54
N ALA A 255 8.58 14.27 -7.39
CA ALA A 255 8.00 13.88 -6.12
C ALA A 255 7.78 15.07 -5.20
N HIS A 256 6.56 15.28 -4.73
CA HIS A 256 6.25 16.23 -3.68
C HIS A 256 6.66 15.65 -2.32
N ILE A 257 7.60 16.31 -1.62
CA ILE A 257 8.20 15.81 -0.38
C ILE A 257 7.74 16.58 0.87
N THR A 258 6.84 17.55 0.71
CA THR A 258 6.28 18.31 1.84
C THR A 258 5.34 17.42 2.66
N GLU A 259 5.42 17.51 3.98
CA GLU A 259 4.50 16.81 4.87
C GLU A 259 3.11 17.47 4.88
N CYS A 260 2.07 16.65 5.05
CA CYS A 260 0.71 17.13 5.17
C CYS A 260 0.59 18.06 6.40
N PRO A 261 0.03 19.29 6.27
CA PRO A 261 -0.11 20.22 7.39
C PRO A 261 -0.98 19.68 8.54
N HIS A 262 -1.83 18.69 8.26
CA HIS A 262 -2.67 18.02 9.26
C HIS A 262 -2.03 16.73 9.81
N ALA A 263 -0.77 16.43 9.46
CA ALA A 263 -0.04 15.32 10.07
C ALA A 263 0.36 15.72 11.50
N GLU A 264 -0.51 15.43 12.46
CA GLU A 264 -0.19 15.61 13.88
C GLU A 264 0.80 14.54 14.37
N GLU A 265 1.42 14.79 15.54
CA GLU A 265 2.25 13.83 16.28
C GLU A 265 1.40 12.61 16.69
N ALA A 266 1.17 11.73 15.74
CA ALA A 266 0.41 10.50 15.96
C ALA A 266 1.30 9.43 16.58
N TYR A 267 0.70 8.47 17.27
CA TYR A 267 1.34 7.26 17.80
C TYR A 267 2.30 6.57 16.79
N ARG A 268 1.99 6.65 15.49
CA ARG A 268 2.89 6.19 14.42
C ARG A 268 4.25 6.91 14.44
N GLY A 269 4.32 8.19 14.78
CA GLY A 269 5.57 8.96 14.88
C GLY A 269 6.49 8.42 15.97
N GLU A 270 5.95 8.03 17.12
CA GLU A 270 6.74 7.42 18.21
C GLU A 270 7.32 6.05 17.79
N VAL A 271 6.51 5.24 17.10
CA VAL A 271 6.95 3.93 16.57
C VAL A 271 8.02 4.11 15.47
N GLN A 272 7.85 5.11 14.61
CA GLN A 272 8.84 5.47 13.59
C GLN A 272 10.18 5.84 14.24
N GLN A 273 10.17 6.72 15.24
CA GLN A 273 11.40 7.12 15.93
C GLN A 273 12.07 5.94 16.61
N LEU A 274 11.31 5.07 17.27
CA LEU A 274 11.84 3.83 17.87
C LEU A 274 12.54 2.95 16.83
N LEU A 275 11.90 2.75 15.66
CA LEU A 275 12.49 1.96 14.57
C LEU A 275 13.75 2.60 13.98
N LEU A 276 13.77 3.94 13.85
CA LEU A 276 14.96 4.66 13.39
C LEU A 276 16.11 4.46 14.35
N ASP A 277 15.89 4.65 15.65
CA ASP A 277 16.92 4.48 16.68
C ASP A 277 17.46 3.03 16.74
N MET A 278 16.55 2.06 16.58
CA MET A 278 16.95 0.64 16.54
C MET A 278 17.73 0.31 15.27
N GLU A 279 17.35 0.80 14.11
CA GLU A 279 18.02 0.55 12.85
C GLU A 279 19.43 1.17 12.81
N ASP A 280 19.60 2.37 13.37
CA ASP A 280 20.91 3.04 13.46
C ASP A 280 21.92 2.27 14.33
N ASN A 281 21.45 1.66 15.42
CA ASN A 281 22.27 0.88 16.32
C ASN A 281 22.39 -0.60 15.90
N HIS A 282 21.39 -1.13 15.22
CA HIS A 282 21.24 -2.53 14.83
C HIS A 282 20.72 -2.63 13.40
N PRO A 283 21.57 -2.39 12.37
CA PRO A 283 21.15 -2.41 10.98
C PRO A 283 20.49 -3.73 10.58
N GLY A 284 19.33 -3.65 9.91
CA GLY A 284 18.50 -4.79 9.53
C GLY A 284 17.36 -5.08 10.51
N THR A 285 17.14 -4.24 11.53
CA THR A 285 16.03 -4.36 12.47
C THR A 285 14.69 -4.40 11.77
N ARG A 286 14.44 -3.51 10.78
CA ARG A 286 13.16 -3.47 10.02
C ARG A 286 12.89 -4.78 9.30
N HIS A 287 13.90 -5.33 8.63
CA HIS A 287 13.78 -6.63 7.95
C HIS A 287 13.49 -7.77 8.96
N SER A 288 14.12 -7.72 10.13
CA SER A 288 13.90 -8.73 11.18
C SER A 288 12.51 -8.62 11.79
N VAL A 289 11.99 -7.40 11.99
CA VAL A 289 10.61 -7.15 12.46
C VAL A 289 9.62 -7.74 11.47
N MET A 290 9.78 -7.45 10.16
CA MET A 290 8.89 -7.98 9.14
C MET A 290 8.94 -9.50 9.03
N ALA A 291 10.13 -10.09 9.00
CA ALA A 291 10.28 -11.55 8.95
C ALA A 291 9.65 -12.26 10.17
N GLY A 292 9.73 -11.67 11.35
CA GLY A 292 9.06 -12.16 12.55
C GLY A 292 7.54 -11.98 12.51
N TYR A 293 7.10 -10.79 12.09
CA TYR A 293 5.68 -10.46 11.98
C TYR A 293 4.93 -11.35 10.99
N GLU A 294 5.49 -11.64 9.84
CA GLU A 294 4.91 -12.57 8.85
C GLU A 294 4.68 -13.97 9.42
N GLN A 295 5.60 -14.46 10.24
CA GLN A 295 5.42 -15.75 10.92
C GLN A 295 4.30 -15.70 11.97
N PHE A 296 4.21 -14.62 12.76
CA PHE A 296 3.13 -14.42 13.72
C PHE A 296 1.78 -14.25 13.03
N ALA A 297 1.72 -13.49 11.94
CA ALA A 297 0.51 -13.31 11.14
C ALA A 297 0.00 -14.64 10.56
N ALA A 298 0.90 -15.50 10.07
CA ALA A 298 0.56 -16.84 9.61
C ALA A 298 -0.04 -17.71 10.73
N LEU A 299 0.57 -17.68 11.93
CA LEU A 299 0.06 -18.38 13.10
C LEU A 299 -1.30 -17.82 13.56
N ALA A 300 -1.46 -16.50 13.58
CA ALA A 300 -2.72 -15.86 13.89
C ALA A 300 -3.82 -16.23 12.89
N ALA A 301 -3.53 -16.20 11.60
CA ALA A 301 -4.47 -16.61 10.54
C ALA A 301 -4.89 -18.08 10.68
N SER A 302 -3.97 -18.98 11.06
CA SER A 302 -4.30 -20.37 11.30
C SER A 302 -5.17 -20.58 12.55
N ALA A 303 -5.02 -19.73 13.57
CA ALA A 303 -5.76 -19.84 14.82
C ALA A 303 -7.12 -19.12 14.77
N PHE A 304 -7.19 -17.99 14.11
CA PHE A 304 -8.35 -17.08 14.09
C PHE A 304 -8.97 -16.91 12.70
N GLY A 305 -8.28 -17.28 11.63
CA GLY A 305 -8.68 -17.14 10.22
C GLY A 305 -9.85 -18.01 9.80
N GLY A 306 -10.70 -18.34 10.72
CA GLY A 306 -11.88 -19.12 10.47
C GLY A 306 -12.95 -18.94 11.51
N SER A 307 -12.71 -18.13 12.55
CA SER A 307 -13.76 -17.71 13.45
C SER A 307 -14.56 -16.61 12.76
N ASP A 308 -15.81 -16.95 12.40
CA ASP A 308 -16.84 -16.03 11.95
C ASP A 308 -16.32 -14.93 10.99
N ALA A 309 -16.27 -15.24 9.71
CA ALA A 309 -16.39 -14.20 8.71
C ALA A 309 -17.57 -13.34 9.22
N ALA A 310 -17.27 -12.17 9.77
CA ALA A 310 -18.31 -11.24 10.16
C ALA A 310 -19.27 -11.20 8.99
N ASP A 311 -20.57 -11.41 9.26
CA ASP A 311 -21.61 -11.36 8.25
C ASP A 311 -21.54 -9.94 7.68
N TYR A 312 -20.65 -9.74 6.67
CA TYR A 312 -20.56 -8.45 5.97
C TYR A 312 -21.87 -8.29 5.22
N GLY A 313 -22.69 -7.37 5.72
CA GLY A 313 -23.86 -6.88 5.01
C GLY A 313 -23.48 -5.73 4.08
N GLU A 314 -24.48 -5.12 3.49
CA GLU A 314 -24.36 -3.88 2.74
C GLU A 314 -24.78 -2.71 3.62
N CYS A 315 -24.05 -1.60 3.56
CA CYS A 315 -24.42 -0.36 4.22
C CYS A 315 -25.81 0.10 3.75
N GLU A 316 -26.74 0.34 4.68
CA GLU A 316 -28.11 0.77 4.37
C GLU A 316 -28.19 2.08 3.58
N ARG A 317 -27.11 2.90 3.58
CA ARG A 317 -27.06 4.20 2.91
C ARG A 317 -26.38 4.17 1.55
N CYS A 318 -25.21 3.52 1.44
CA CYS A 318 -24.41 3.58 0.22
C CYS A 318 -24.18 2.22 -0.44
N GLY A 319 -24.66 1.11 0.15
CA GLY A 319 -24.49 -0.23 -0.40
C GLY A 319 -23.08 -0.81 -0.27
N ALA A 320 -22.13 -0.07 0.31
CA ALA A 320 -20.76 -0.57 0.48
C ALA A 320 -20.70 -1.73 1.49
N PRO A 321 -19.83 -2.73 1.29
CA PRO A 321 -19.66 -3.82 2.23
C PRO A 321 -19.28 -3.29 3.63
N THR A 322 -19.95 -3.77 4.65
CA THR A 322 -19.68 -3.37 6.04
C THR A 322 -20.17 -4.41 7.04
N GLY A 323 -19.49 -4.56 8.18
CA GLY A 323 -19.96 -5.33 9.32
C GLY A 323 -20.93 -4.57 10.24
N ARG A 324 -21.47 -3.42 9.80
CA ARG A 324 -22.40 -2.57 10.54
C ARG A 324 -23.62 -2.26 9.67
N ASP A 325 -24.70 -1.74 10.27
CA ASP A 325 -25.87 -1.27 9.54
C ASP A 325 -25.51 -0.08 8.61
N VAL A 326 -24.67 0.84 9.11
CA VAL A 326 -24.13 1.99 8.36
C VAL A 326 -22.60 1.94 8.39
N CYS A 327 -21.95 2.13 7.24
CA CYS A 327 -20.51 2.12 7.15
C CYS A 327 -19.89 3.38 7.78
N ARG A 328 -18.64 3.28 8.22
CA ARG A 328 -17.94 4.39 8.90
C ARG A 328 -17.89 5.69 8.10
N LYS A 329 -17.75 5.61 6.78
CA LYS A 329 -17.80 6.80 5.91
C LYS A 329 -19.14 7.51 6.02
N CYS A 330 -20.26 6.79 5.92
CA CYS A 330 -21.59 7.38 6.02
C CYS A 330 -21.87 7.97 7.39
N ASP A 331 -21.44 7.32 8.47
CA ASP A 331 -21.51 7.87 9.83
C ASP A 331 -20.79 9.20 9.95
N LEU A 332 -19.56 9.30 9.39
CA LEU A 332 -18.78 10.53 9.43
C LEU A 332 -19.40 11.66 8.60
N LEU A 333 -19.96 11.35 7.42
CA LEU A 333 -20.65 12.34 6.57
C LEU A 333 -21.89 12.87 7.28
N ASP A 334 -22.66 12.00 7.97
CA ASP A 334 -23.81 12.43 8.78
C ASP A 334 -23.40 13.36 9.92
N ALA A 335 -22.30 13.05 10.59
CA ALA A 335 -21.80 13.87 11.66
C ALA A 335 -21.38 15.26 11.16
N LEU A 336 -20.80 15.34 9.96
CA LEU A 336 -20.42 16.61 9.31
C LEU A 336 -21.62 17.44 8.87
N GLU A 337 -22.71 16.81 8.38
CA GLU A 337 -23.94 17.52 8.02
C GLU A 337 -24.72 18.05 9.24
N ALA A 338 -24.44 17.51 10.43
CA ALA A 338 -25.10 17.90 11.68
C ALA A 338 -24.47 19.11 12.39
N VAL A 339 -23.24 19.53 11.96
CA VAL A 339 -22.50 20.70 12.47
C VAL A 339 -22.85 21.90 11.63
#